data_abc54b99418f70a5a4cd04c00646bd4b
#
_entry.id   abc54b99418f70a5a4cd04c00646bd4b
#
_cell.length_a   1.000
_cell.length_b   1.000
_cell.length_c   1.000
_cell.angle_alpha   90.00
_cell.angle_beta   90.00
_cell.angle_gamma   90.00
#
_symmetry.space_group_name_H-M   'P 1'
#
loop_
_entity.id
_entity.type
_entity.pdbx_description
1 polymer ?
#
loop_
_entity_poly.entity_id
_entity_poly.type
_entity_poly.pdbx_seq_one_letter_code
_entity_poly.pdbx_strand_id
1 'polypeptide(L)'
;MKEYKLNVYNTLCETAKSCREIHFYDVCRSIGVKHLKTQEVLEIMNKFIRSNPSYRAVQFIGPKRTSAAQSLFTTLVLTECE
;
A
#
# COMPACT_ATOMS: atom_id res chain seq x y z
N MET A 1 14.51 0.12 8.48
CA MET A 1 13.73 0.86 7.48
C MET A 1 14.07 2.33 7.52
N LYS A 2 14.08 2.96 6.36
CA LYS A 2 14.26 4.41 6.32
C LYS A 2 13.01 5.11 6.82
N GLU A 3 13.18 6.36 7.25
CA GLU A 3 12.10 7.10 7.88
C GLU A 3 10.84 7.21 7.02
N TYR A 4 11.01 7.49 5.72
CA TYR A 4 9.83 7.64 4.87
C TYR A 4 9.05 6.32 4.74
N LYS A 5 9.74 5.18 4.77
CA LYS A 5 9.07 3.88 4.73
C LYS A 5 8.33 3.62 6.04
N LEU A 6 8.93 3.98 7.16
CA LEU A 6 8.26 3.86 8.46
C LEU A 6 7.02 4.74 8.53
N ASN A 7 7.10 5.94 7.96
CA ASN A 7 5.96 6.83 7.94
C ASN A 7 4.80 6.24 7.14
N VAL A 8 5.10 5.63 6.00
CA VAL A 8 4.08 4.94 5.21
C VAL A 8 3.49 3.78 6.01
N TYR A 9 4.34 2.97 6.61
CA TYR A 9 3.89 1.83 7.42
C TYR A 9 2.98 2.28 8.55
N ASN A 10 3.39 3.29 9.29
CA ASN A 10 2.60 3.79 10.42
C ASN A 10 1.26 4.33 9.95
N THR A 11 1.23 5.04 8.83
CA THR A 11 0.00 5.58 8.28
C THR A 11 -0.94 4.47 7.83
N LEU A 12 -0.39 3.41 7.23
CA LEU A 12 -1.19 2.24 6.86
C LEU A 12 -1.83 1.61 8.08
N CYS A 13 -1.08 1.45 9.15
CA CYS A 13 -1.60 0.86 10.38
C CYS A 13 -2.69 1.74 11.01
N GLU A 14 -2.51 3.05 10.98
CA GLU A 14 -3.54 3.96 11.47
C GLU A 14 -4.80 3.87 10.62
N THR A 15 -4.64 3.84 9.31
CA THR A 15 -5.77 3.72 8.38
C THR A 15 -6.51 2.41 8.60
N ALA A 16 -5.80 1.34 8.91
CA ALA A 16 -6.40 0.02 9.13
C ALA A 16 -7.35 0.00 10.32
N LYS A 17 -7.24 0.94 11.24
CA LYS A 17 -8.13 1.00 12.39
C LYS A 17 -9.55 1.39 12.00
N SER A 18 -9.73 2.05 10.85
CA SER A 18 -11.04 2.54 10.44
C SER A 18 -11.44 2.14 9.04
N CYS A 19 -10.54 1.56 8.25
CA CYS A 19 -10.82 1.23 6.85
C CYS A 19 -10.51 -0.24 6.59
N ARG A 20 -11.42 -0.92 5.89
CA ARG A 20 -11.22 -2.30 5.48
C ARG A 20 -10.50 -2.42 4.15
N GLU A 21 -10.50 -1.37 3.36
CA GLU A 21 -9.84 -1.33 2.07
C GLU A 21 -8.92 -0.12 2.03
N ILE A 22 -7.65 -0.35 1.79
CA ILE A 22 -6.64 0.69 1.83
C ILE A 22 -5.92 0.72 0.50
N HIS A 23 -5.99 1.84 -0.19
CA HIS A 23 -5.25 2.04 -1.43
C HIS A 23 -3.88 2.59 -1.08
N PHE A 24 -2.87 1.77 -1.29
CA PHE A 24 -1.50 2.08 -0.90
C PHE A 24 -1.03 3.42 -1.46
N TYR A 25 -1.30 3.66 -2.74
CA TYR A 25 -0.90 4.88 -3.41
C TYR A 25 -1.51 6.12 -2.75
N ASP A 26 -2.79 6.05 -2.41
CA ASP A 26 -3.49 7.17 -1.79
C ASP A 26 -2.91 7.51 -0.42
N VAL A 27 -2.55 6.50 0.36
CA VAL A 27 -1.92 6.70 1.66
C VAL A 27 -0.57 7.39 1.49
N CYS A 28 0.23 6.94 0.54
CA CYS A 28 1.53 7.55 0.30
C CYS A 28 1.38 9.01 -0.12
N ARG A 29 0.43 9.30 -1.00
CA ARG A 29 0.20 10.66 -1.44
C ARG A 29 -0.23 11.57 -0.30
N SER A 30 -1.02 11.06 0.62
CA SER A 30 -1.52 11.86 1.74
C SER A 30 -0.40 12.35 2.66
N ILE A 31 0.73 11.66 2.68
CA ILE A 31 1.88 12.04 3.51
C ILE A 31 3.06 12.53 2.68
N GLY A 32 2.83 12.84 1.40
CA GLY A 32 3.85 13.45 0.55
C GLY A 32 4.86 12.49 -0.04
N VAL A 33 4.64 11.18 0.07
CA VAL A 33 5.51 10.19 -0.57
C VAL A 33 5.02 9.99 -2.00
N LYS A 34 5.78 10.50 -2.96
CA LYS A 34 5.33 10.57 -4.35
C LYS A 34 5.69 9.35 -5.19
N HIS A 35 6.67 8.58 -4.74
CA HIS A 35 7.11 7.41 -5.48
C HIS A 35 7.84 6.43 -4.58
N LEU A 36 7.55 5.15 -4.79
CA LEU A 36 8.28 4.06 -4.14
C LEU A 36 8.59 3.01 -5.21
N LYS A 37 9.76 2.43 -5.12
CA LYS A 37 10.13 1.30 -5.97
C LYS A 37 9.35 0.06 -5.52
N THR A 38 9.18 -0.89 -6.43
CA THR A 38 8.46 -2.12 -6.12
C THR A 38 9.01 -2.83 -4.89
N GLN A 39 10.33 -2.88 -4.75
CA GLN A 39 10.95 -3.52 -3.59
C GLN A 39 10.57 -2.82 -2.28
N GLU A 40 10.49 -1.50 -2.31
CA GLU A 40 10.10 -0.73 -1.13
C GLU A 40 8.64 -0.98 -0.78
N VAL A 41 7.78 -1.04 -1.80
CA VAL A 41 6.36 -1.34 -1.61
C VAL A 41 6.20 -2.72 -0.98
N LEU A 42 6.91 -3.71 -1.49
CA LEU A 42 6.84 -5.08 -0.96
C LEU A 42 7.32 -5.14 0.48
N GLU A 43 8.39 -4.43 0.81
CA GLU A 43 8.92 -4.40 2.16
C GLU A 43 7.89 -3.85 3.15
N ILE A 44 7.28 -2.73 2.80
CA ILE A 44 6.27 -2.09 3.65
C ILE A 44 5.03 -2.96 3.76
N MET A 45 4.58 -3.51 2.63
CA MET A 45 3.42 -4.38 2.58
C MET A 45 3.60 -5.62 3.47
N ASN A 46 4.74 -6.28 3.36
CA ASN A 46 5.01 -7.48 4.16
C ASN A 46 5.01 -7.16 5.65
N LYS A 47 5.62 -6.03 6.03
CA LYS A 47 5.63 -5.62 7.43
C LYS A 47 4.21 -5.31 7.90
N PHE A 48 3.43 -4.66 7.09
CA PHE A 48 2.04 -4.32 7.42
C PHE A 48 1.22 -5.58 7.64
N ILE A 49 1.33 -6.56 6.74
CA ILE A 49 0.54 -7.78 6.83
C ILE A 49 0.96 -8.62 8.04
N ARG A 50 2.24 -8.61 8.39
CA ARG A 50 2.69 -9.29 9.60
C ARG A 50 2.05 -8.71 10.86
N SER A 51 1.87 -7.40 10.88
CA SER A 51 1.25 -6.72 12.02
C SER A 51 -0.27 -6.77 11.95
N ASN A 52 -0.83 -7.01 10.77
CA ASN A 52 -2.28 -7.02 10.55
C ASN A 52 -2.64 -8.25 9.72
N PRO A 53 -2.58 -9.45 10.32
CA PRO A 53 -2.71 -10.69 9.55
C PRO A 53 -4.09 -10.93 8.94
N SER A 54 -5.08 -10.14 9.32
CA SER A 54 -6.39 -10.22 8.68
C SER A 54 -6.44 -9.53 7.33
N TYR A 55 -5.40 -8.79 6.98
CA TYR A 55 -5.34 -8.11 5.69
C TYR A 55 -4.59 -8.94 4.65
N ARG A 56 -4.95 -8.73 3.40
CA ARG A 56 -4.23 -9.32 2.27
C ARG A 56 -3.98 -8.25 1.22
N ALA A 57 -3.03 -8.51 0.36
CA ALA A 57 -2.68 -7.61 -0.73
C ALA A 57 -3.34 -8.06 -2.02
N VAL A 58 -3.94 -7.11 -2.72
CA VAL A 58 -4.55 -7.34 -4.02
C VAL A 58 -4.02 -6.29 -4.97
N GLN A 59 -3.75 -6.67 -6.21
CA GLN A 59 -3.37 -5.70 -7.23
C GLN A 59 -4.60 -5.38 -8.06
N PHE A 60 -4.97 -4.11 -8.06
CA PHE A 60 -6.14 -3.65 -8.80
C PHE A 60 -5.70 -2.92 -10.07
N ILE A 61 -5.95 -3.53 -11.20
CA ILE A 61 -5.57 -2.97 -12.50
C ILE A 61 -6.84 -2.51 -13.22
N GLY A 62 -6.90 -1.21 -13.49
CA GLY A 62 -8.05 -0.66 -14.18
C GLY A 62 -8.13 -1.14 -15.63
N PRO A 63 -9.34 -1.40 -16.12
CA PRO A 63 -9.51 -1.98 -17.45
C PRO A 63 -9.11 -1.05 -18.60
N LYS A 64 -9.05 0.24 -18.36
CA LYS A 64 -8.69 1.21 -19.41
C LYS A 64 -7.21 1.53 -19.47
N ARG A 65 -6.43 0.92 -18.62
CA ARG A 65 -5.00 1.19 -18.59
C ARG A 65 -4.29 0.31 -19.58
N THR A 66 -3.61 0.91 -20.52
CA THR A 66 -2.88 0.20 -21.55
C THR A 66 -1.38 0.40 -21.45
N SER A 67 -0.93 1.33 -20.64
CA SER A 67 0.49 1.65 -20.58
C SER A 67 1.20 0.80 -19.53
N ALA A 68 2.51 0.71 -19.69
CA ALA A 68 3.37 0.06 -18.73
C ALA A 68 3.49 0.83 -17.42
N ALA A 69 2.78 1.92 -17.27
CA ALA A 69 2.87 2.78 -16.10
C ALA A 69 2.22 2.17 -14.86
N GLN A 70 1.51 1.06 -15.00
CA GLN A 70 0.90 0.42 -13.85
C GLN A 70 1.95 -0.35 -13.06
N SER A 71 2.35 0.22 -11.94
CA SER A 71 3.32 -0.39 -11.04
C SER A 71 2.60 -0.91 -9.80
N LEU A 72 3.30 -1.74 -9.04
CA LEU A 72 2.75 -2.19 -7.77
C LEU A 72 2.42 -1.02 -6.86
N PHE A 73 3.26 0.02 -6.88
CA PHE A 73 3.04 1.21 -6.08
C PHE A 73 1.67 1.84 -6.32
N THR A 74 1.25 1.91 -7.57
CA THR A 74 -0.01 2.59 -7.93
C THR A 74 -1.23 1.68 -7.92
N THR A 75 -1.05 0.37 -7.85
CA THR A 75 -2.15 -0.58 -8.00
C THR A 75 -2.41 -1.42 -6.76
N LEU A 76 -1.52 -1.37 -5.77
CA LEU A 76 -1.67 -2.21 -4.58
C LEU A 76 -2.82 -1.75 -3.70
N VAL A 77 -3.68 -2.69 -3.34
CA VAL A 77 -4.77 -2.46 -2.40
C VAL A 77 -4.63 -3.47 -1.27
N LEU A 78 -4.73 -3.00 -0.05
CA LEU A 78 -4.73 -3.85 1.14
C LEU A 78 -6.17 -3.96 1.61
N THR A 79 -6.69 -5.17 1.66
CA THR A 79 -8.08 -5.38 2.00
C THR A 79 -8.21 -6.39 3.14
N GLU A 80 -9.13 -6.13 4.06
CA GLU A 80 -9.35 -7.00 5.20
C GLU A 80 -10.13 -8.23 4.76
N CYS A 81 -9.64 -9.41 5.16
CA CYS A 81 -10.33 -10.67 4.91
C CYS A 81 -11.38 -10.90 6.00
N GLU A 82 -12.52 -11.36 5.58
CA GLU A 82 -13.55 -11.74 6.52
C GLU A 82 -13.37 -13.18 6.98
#